data_bf7c1d99247b61849ef2b1d9d04c0d45
#
_entry.id   bf7c1d99247b61849ef2b1d9d04c0d45
#
_cell.length_a   1.000
_cell.length_b   1.000
_cell.length_c   1.000
_cell.angle_alpha   90.00
_cell.angle_beta   90.00
_cell.angle_gamma   90.00
#
_symmetry.space_group_name_H-M   'P 1'
#
loop_
_entity.id
_entity.type
_entity.pdbx_description
1 polymer ?
#
loop_
_entity_poly.entity_id
_entity_poly.type
_entity_poly.pdbx_seq_one_letter_code
_entity_poly.pdbx_strand_id
1 'polypeptide(L)'
;MKVNLRNRSVFGFVIPDMVKGPWADIASGIRQTAQRDGHGVCVPLCWDNPAAVLRHPSVFARLCAEAGIDGVFLRAFPDRKDTRRVLSALRREKIPVALLRVNDESPICGAGFDVVTLRSEGRVLSRVALRLGSVACHALLQRLAKPRNPPADLVLE
;
A
#
# COMPACT_ATOMS: atom_id res chain seq x y z
N MET A 1 -21.14 -22.71 -8.41
CA MET A 1 -20.81 -21.29 -8.44
C MET A 1 -19.51 -21.08 -9.24
N LYS A 2 -19.63 -20.56 -10.45
CA LYS A 2 -18.43 -20.23 -11.25
C LYS A 2 -17.78 -19.01 -10.61
N VAL A 3 -16.67 -19.20 -9.94
CA VAL A 3 -15.85 -18.09 -9.44
C VAL A 3 -15.27 -17.40 -10.67
N ASN A 4 -15.70 -16.18 -10.91
CA ASN A 4 -15.20 -15.37 -12.02
C ASN A 4 -13.77 -14.91 -11.68
N LEU A 5 -12.77 -15.69 -12.10
CA LEU A 5 -11.36 -15.44 -11.84
C LEU A 5 -10.86 -14.11 -12.46
N ARG A 6 -11.64 -13.51 -13.36
CA ARG A 6 -11.27 -12.26 -14.06
C ARG A 6 -11.31 -11.00 -13.17
N ASN A 7 -11.94 -11.06 -12.01
CA ASN A 7 -12.10 -9.90 -11.10
C ASN A 7 -11.27 -9.99 -9.83
N ARG A 8 -10.33 -10.93 -9.74
CA ARG A 8 -9.45 -11.04 -8.58
C ARG A 8 -8.19 -10.22 -8.82
N SER A 9 -8.02 -9.20 -7.99
CA SER A 9 -6.78 -8.44 -7.94
C SER A 9 -5.80 -9.08 -6.96
N VAL A 10 -4.51 -8.91 -7.22
CA VAL A 10 -3.42 -9.33 -6.33
C VAL A 10 -2.65 -8.10 -5.89
N PHE A 11 -2.54 -7.92 -4.58
CA PHE A 11 -1.87 -6.77 -3.99
C PHE A 11 -0.53 -7.16 -3.37
N GLY A 12 0.42 -6.26 -3.44
CA GLY A 12 1.70 -6.37 -2.76
C GLY A 12 1.81 -5.38 -1.60
N PHE A 13 2.65 -5.73 -0.61
CA PHE A 13 3.03 -4.85 0.48
C PHE A 13 4.48 -4.41 0.35
N VAL A 14 4.74 -3.14 0.64
CA VAL A 14 6.06 -2.64 1.00
C VAL A 14 5.90 -1.90 2.32
N ILE A 15 5.81 -2.67 3.39
CA ILE A 15 5.61 -2.18 4.75
C ILE A 15 6.71 -2.80 5.62
N PRO A 16 7.80 -2.07 5.87
CA PRO A 16 8.83 -2.49 6.82
C PRO A 16 8.22 -2.69 8.21
N ASP A 17 8.79 -3.59 8.99
CA ASP A 17 8.38 -3.86 10.37
C ASP A 17 6.93 -4.33 10.54
N MET A 18 6.39 -5.10 9.59
CA MET A 18 5.03 -5.66 9.67
C MET A 18 4.76 -6.51 10.92
N VAL A 19 5.79 -6.87 11.66
CA VAL A 19 5.68 -7.66 12.90
C VAL A 19 5.58 -6.81 14.15
N LYS A 20 5.72 -5.49 14.04
CA LYS A 20 5.78 -4.57 15.20
C LYS A 20 4.78 -3.43 15.07
N GLY A 21 4.22 -3.04 16.23
CA GLY A 21 3.38 -1.87 16.39
C GLY A 21 2.15 -1.85 15.48
N PRO A 22 1.68 -0.67 15.07
CA PRO A 22 0.45 -0.52 14.31
C PRO A 22 0.54 -1.15 12.91
N TRP A 23 1.74 -1.35 12.38
CA TRP A 23 1.94 -1.86 11.02
C TRP A 23 1.49 -3.31 10.86
N ALA A 24 1.64 -4.14 11.88
CA ALA A 24 1.11 -5.50 11.89
C ALA A 24 -0.42 -5.50 11.76
N ASP A 25 -1.09 -4.64 12.51
CA ASP A 25 -2.55 -4.52 12.49
C ASP A 25 -3.05 -3.89 11.19
N ILE A 26 -2.34 -2.90 10.66
CA ILE A 26 -2.65 -2.31 9.35
C ILE A 26 -2.59 -3.38 8.26
N ALA A 27 -1.52 -4.16 8.21
CA ALA A 27 -1.37 -5.26 7.26
C ALA A 27 -2.47 -6.32 7.42
N SER A 28 -2.86 -6.64 8.66
CA SER A 28 -3.97 -7.54 8.94
C SER A 28 -5.31 -6.99 8.42
N GLY A 29 -5.57 -5.71 8.62
CA GLY A 29 -6.77 -5.04 8.10
C GLY A 29 -6.85 -5.08 6.57
N ILE A 30 -5.74 -4.85 5.89
CA ILE A 30 -5.67 -4.99 4.44
C ILE A 30 -5.98 -6.42 4.01
N ARG A 31 -5.33 -7.42 4.61
CA ARG A 31 -5.55 -8.83 4.26
C ARG A 31 -6.99 -9.27 4.48
N GLN A 32 -7.56 -8.97 5.63
CA GLN A 32 -8.95 -9.33 5.95
C GLN A 32 -9.93 -8.72 4.96
N THR A 33 -9.75 -7.45 4.62
CA THR A 33 -10.62 -6.75 3.67
C THR A 33 -10.47 -7.32 2.26
N ALA A 34 -9.25 -7.53 1.80
CA ALA A 34 -9.00 -8.11 0.48
C ALA A 34 -9.57 -9.54 0.37
N GLN A 35 -9.37 -10.39 1.37
CA GLN A 35 -9.88 -11.75 1.38
C GLN A 35 -11.41 -11.80 1.41
N ARG A 36 -12.06 -10.96 2.21
CA ARG A 36 -13.52 -10.86 2.25
C ARG A 36 -14.11 -10.54 0.88
N ASP A 37 -13.43 -9.67 0.12
CA ASP A 37 -13.86 -9.25 -1.21
C ASP A 37 -13.32 -10.16 -2.33
N GLY A 38 -12.66 -11.28 -1.99
CA GLY A 38 -12.19 -12.29 -2.94
C GLY A 38 -10.87 -11.96 -3.65
N HIS A 39 -10.10 -11.00 -3.14
CA HIS A 39 -8.78 -10.62 -3.68
C HIS A 39 -7.64 -11.36 -2.99
N GLY A 40 -6.53 -11.49 -3.68
CA GLY A 40 -5.29 -12.05 -3.15
C GLY A 40 -4.36 -10.96 -2.60
N VAL A 41 -3.57 -11.33 -1.60
CA VAL A 41 -2.49 -10.48 -1.09
C VAL A 41 -1.22 -11.30 -1.07
N CYS A 42 -0.17 -10.76 -1.70
CA CYS A 42 1.15 -11.36 -1.62
C CYS A 42 2.16 -10.33 -1.11
N VAL A 43 3.19 -10.83 -0.46
CA VAL A 43 4.30 -10.01 0.01
C VAL A 43 5.44 -10.10 -1.01
N PRO A 44 5.91 -8.98 -1.56
CA PRO A 44 7.08 -9.01 -2.44
C PRO A 44 8.30 -9.64 -1.75
N LEU A 45 9.15 -10.31 -2.52
CA LEU A 45 10.33 -11.02 -2.00
C LEU A 45 11.31 -10.16 -1.21
N CYS A 46 11.23 -8.85 -1.35
CA CYS A 46 12.12 -7.88 -0.68
C CYS A 46 11.44 -7.07 0.42
N TRP A 47 10.28 -7.52 0.90
CA TRP A 47 9.54 -6.78 1.93
C TRP A 47 10.28 -6.66 3.28
N ASP A 48 11.05 -7.67 3.63
CA ASP A 48 11.86 -7.74 4.84
C ASP A 48 13.18 -6.97 4.71
N ASN A 49 13.52 -6.55 3.50
CA ASN A 49 14.73 -5.78 3.21
C ASN A 49 14.40 -4.54 2.38
N PRO A 50 13.92 -3.46 3.00
CA PRO A 50 13.59 -2.22 2.30
C PRO A 50 14.79 -1.61 1.57
N ALA A 51 16.02 -1.88 2.03
CA ALA A 51 17.23 -1.41 1.34
C ALA A 51 17.34 -1.99 -0.08
N ALA A 52 16.88 -3.20 -0.32
CA ALA A 52 16.87 -3.81 -1.66
C ALA A 52 15.91 -3.07 -2.61
N VAL A 53 14.73 -2.69 -2.12
CA VAL A 53 13.76 -1.88 -2.89
C VAL A 53 14.36 -0.51 -3.24
N LEU A 54 15.00 0.14 -2.27
CA LEU A 54 15.59 1.47 -2.45
C LEU A 54 16.82 1.46 -3.34
N ARG A 55 17.57 0.37 -3.34
CA ARG A 55 18.77 0.22 -4.18
C ARG A 55 18.41 0.09 -5.66
N HIS A 56 17.34 -0.65 -5.97
CA HIS A 56 16.91 -0.92 -7.34
C HIS A 56 15.38 -0.78 -7.51
N PRO A 57 14.81 0.45 -7.39
CA PRO A 57 13.37 0.65 -7.45
C PRO A 57 12.74 0.19 -8.77
N SER A 58 13.44 0.40 -9.90
CA SER A 58 12.94 -0.01 -11.22
C SER A 58 12.88 -1.53 -11.39
N VAL A 59 13.85 -2.26 -10.84
CA VAL A 59 13.85 -3.72 -10.84
C VAL A 59 12.71 -4.25 -9.98
N PHE A 60 12.54 -3.69 -8.79
CA PHE A 60 11.42 -4.03 -7.91
C PHE A 60 10.06 -3.83 -8.59
N ALA A 61 9.84 -2.68 -9.20
CA ALA A 61 8.58 -2.38 -9.89
C ALA A 61 8.32 -3.34 -11.06
N ARG A 62 9.35 -3.67 -11.82
CA ARG A 62 9.26 -4.64 -12.92
C ARG A 62 8.91 -6.04 -12.42
N LEU A 63 9.53 -6.50 -11.34
CA LEU A 63 9.21 -7.78 -10.73
C LEU A 63 7.77 -7.83 -10.24
N CYS A 64 7.26 -6.75 -9.67
CA CYS A 64 5.85 -6.63 -9.30
C CYS A 64 4.93 -6.77 -10.52
N ALA A 65 5.25 -6.10 -11.62
CA ALA A 65 4.48 -6.17 -12.85
C ALA A 65 4.49 -7.59 -13.44
N GLU A 66 5.66 -8.23 -13.51
CA GLU A 66 5.83 -9.59 -14.02
C GLU A 66 5.12 -10.63 -13.13
N ALA A 67 5.06 -10.41 -11.83
CA ALA A 67 4.34 -11.26 -10.89
C ALA A 67 2.82 -11.08 -10.93
N GLY A 68 2.30 -10.13 -11.73
CA GLY A 68 0.87 -9.86 -11.82
C GLY A 68 0.31 -9.09 -10.64
N ILE A 69 1.11 -8.28 -9.97
CA ILE A 69 0.68 -7.41 -8.89
C ILE A 69 -0.14 -6.25 -9.47
N ASP A 70 -1.39 -6.12 -9.05
CA ASP A 70 -2.33 -5.11 -9.55
C ASP A 70 -2.25 -3.78 -8.81
N GLY A 71 -1.76 -3.80 -7.58
CA GLY A 71 -1.59 -2.59 -6.76
C GLY A 71 -0.67 -2.85 -5.57
N VAL A 72 -0.12 -1.79 -5.01
CA VAL A 72 0.85 -1.87 -3.90
C VAL A 72 0.43 -0.96 -2.76
N PHE A 73 0.49 -1.50 -1.54
CA PHE A 73 0.43 -0.75 -0.31
C PHE A 73 1.85 -0.42 0.13
N LEU A 74 2.18 0.85 0.15
CA LEU A 74 3.53 1.33 0.45
C LEU A 74 3.53 2.17 1.72
N ARG A 75 4.29 1.76 2.71
CA ARG A 75 4.64 2.66 3.80
C ARG A 75 5.64 3.71 3.28
N ALA A 76 5.34 4.99 3.51
CA ALA A 76 6.25 6.07 3.15
C ALA A 76 7.61 5.89 3.87
N PHE A 77 8.70 6.03 3.12
CA PHE A 77 10.04 5.98 3.70
C PHE A 77 10.35 7.27 4.47
N PRO A 78 11.25 7.21 5.46
CA PRO A 78 11.69 8.42 6.18
C PRO A 78 12.23 9.52 5.27
N ASP A 79 12.97 9.15 4.25
CA ASP A 79 13.45 10.10 3.23
C ASP A 79 12.41 10.24 2.11
N ARG A 80 11.98 11.48 1.90
CA ARG A 80 11.05 11.85 0.84
C ARG A 80 11.54 11.47 -0.55
N LYS A 81 12.86 11.57 -0.80
CA LYS A 81 13.45 11.20 -2.08
C LYS A 81 13.30 9.72 -2.37
N ASP A 82 13.49 8.89 -1.36
CA ASP A 82 13.35 7.44 -1.47
C ASP A 82 11.91 7.05 -1.80
N THR A 83 10.95 7.61 -1.08
CA THR A 83 9.52 7.38 -1.39
C THR A 83 9.20 7.79 -2.82
N ARG A 84 9.67 8.94 -3.26
CA ARG A 84 9.44 9.44 -4.62
C ARG A 84 10.05 8.53 -5.69
N ARG A 85 11.24 7.99 -5.45
CA ARG A 85 11.90 7.07 -6.38
C ARG A 85 11.10 5.79 -6.57
N VAL A 86 10.61 5.21 -5.48
CA VAL A 86 9.80 3.98 -5.53
C VAL A 86 8.45 4.24 -6.19
N LEU A 87 7.78 5.34 -5.82
CA LEU A 87 6.51 5.74 -6.44
C LEU A 87 6.65 5.95 -7.95
N SER A 88 7.72 6.63 -8.39
CA SER A 88 7.98 6.87 -9.82
C SER A 88 8.22 5.57 -10.57
N ALA A 89 8.94 4.62 -9.98
CA ALA A 89 9.18 3.32 -10.59
C ALA A 89 7.88 2.52 -10.76
N LEU A 90 7.04 2.47 -9.74
CA LEU A 90 5.74 1.79 -9.80
C LEU A 90 4.80 2.45 -10.82
N ARG A 91 4.81 3.79 -10.90
CA ARG A 91 4.02 4.52 -11.89
C ARG A 91 4.42 4.18 -13.32
N ARG A 92 5.71 4.03 -13.61
CA ARG A 92 6.18 3.61 -14.95
C ARG A 92 5.64 2.27 -15.36
N GLU A 93 5.50 1.35 -14.41
CA GLU A 93 4.90 0.03 -14.63
C GLU A 93 3.35 0.05 -14.55
N LYS A 94 2.74 1.23 -14.40
CA LYS A 94 1.29 1.43 -14.29
C LYS A 94 0.67 0.68 -13.11
N ILE A 95 1.42 0.53 -12.02
CA ILE A 95 0.95 -0.09 -10.79
C ILE A 95 0.46 1.01 -9.84
N PRO A 96 -0.84 1.05 -9.50
CA PRO A 96 -1.38 2.01 -8.55
C PRO A 96 -0.86 1.72 -7.13
N VAL A 97 -0.71 2.77 -6.34
CA VAL A 97 -0.18 2.72 -4.99
C VAL A 97 -1.11 3.42 -4.03
N ALA A 98 -1.39 2.78 -2.90
CA ALA A 98 -1.92 3.43 -1.71
C ALA A 98 -0.75 3.71 -0.75
N LEU A 99 -0.42 4.97 -0.56
CA LEU A 99 0.65 5.41 0.32
C LEU A 99 0.13 5.49 1.76
N LEU A 100 0.80 4.81 2.68
CA LEU A 100 0.40 4.72 4.07
C LEU A 100 1.32 5.55 4.96
N ARG A 101 0.71 6.33 5.87
CA ARG A 101 1.41 7.18 6.84
C ARG A 101 0.80 7.04 8.22
N VAL A 102 1.64 7.13 9.24
CA VAL A 102 1.22 7.21 10.64
C VAL A 102 1.83 8.47 11.24
N ASN A 103 0.98 9.34 11.83
CA ASN A 103 1.38 10.57 12.53
C ASN A 103 2.30 11.51 11.74
N ASP A 104 2.13 11.60 10.44
CA ASP A 104 2.96 12.45 9.58
C ASP A 104 4.48 12.18 9.71
N GLU A 105 4.86 10.93 10.09
CA GLU A 105 6.26 10.52 10.27
C GLU A 105 7.11 10.75 9.02
N SER A 106 6.46 10.78 7.86
CA SER A 106 7.13 11.00 6.58
C SER A 106 6.45 12.12 5.82
N PRO A 107 7.23 12.99 5.16
CA PRO A 107 6.63 14.06 4.35
C PRO A 107 5.84 13.49 3.18
N ILE A 108 4.76 14.17 2.82
CA ILE A 108 3.96 13.82 1.63
C ILE A 108 4.79 14.07 0.38
N CYS A 109 4.82 13.08 -0.51
CA CYS A 109 5.64 13.09 -1.72
C CYS A 109 4.88 13.48 -2.99
N GLY A 110 4.01 14.43 -2.85
CA GLY A 110 3.45 15.04 -4.04
C GLY A 110 2.14 14.46 -4.54
N ALA A 111 1.59 15.17 -5.50
CA ALA A 111 0.32 14.93 -6.14
C ALA A 111 0.34 13.65 -7.00
N GLY A 112 -0.79 12.99 -7.09
CA GLY A 112 -1.01 11.91 -8.05
C GLY A 112 -1.08 10.51 -7.43
N PHE A 113 -0.98 10.38 -6.09
CA PHE A 113 -1.12 9.10 -5.40
C PHE A 113 -2.19 9.18 -4.32
N ASP A 114 -2.88 8.07 -4.10
CA ASP A 114 -3.77 7.94 -2.96
C ASP A 114 -2.94 7.86 -1.69
N VAL A 115 -3.29 8.67 -0.69
CA VAL A 115 -2.61 8.73 0.60
C VAL A 115 -3.61 8.45 1.70
N VAL A 116 -3.28 7.55 2.60
CA VAL A 116 -4.07 7.26 3.79
C VAL A 116 -3.20 7.49 5.01
N THR A 117 -3.61 8.44 5.85
CA THR A 117 -2.88 8.84 7.03
C THR A 117 -3.67 8.49 8.28
N LEU A 118 -3.02 7.88 9.26
CA LEU A 118 -3.53 7.71 10.60
C LEU A 118 -2.89 8.76 11.51
N ARG A 119 -3.71 9.59 12.13
CA ARG A 119 -3.29 10.51 13.18
C ARG A 119 -3.76 9.98 14.52
N SER A 120 -2.86 9.89 15.47
CA SER A 120 -3.16 9.46 16.83
C SER A 120 -2.27 10.18 17.83
N GLU A 121 -2.90 10.72 18.88
CA GLU A 121 -2.16 11.22 20.03
C GLU A 121 -1.85 10.02 20.95
N GLY A 122 -0.60 9.63 21.03
CA GLY A 122 -0.14 8.51 21.84
C GLY A 122 -0.18 7.16 21.12
N ARG A 123 -0.49 6.10 21.87
CA ARG A 123 -0.47 4.73 21.33
C ARG A 123 -1.63 4.48 20.37
N VAL A 124 -1.31 4.01 19.18
CA VAL A 124 -2.32 3.60 18.20
C VAL A 124 -3.02 2.32 18.69
N LEU A 125 -4.34 2.35 18.77
CA LEU A 125 -5.14 1.18 19.12
C LEU A 125 -5.24 0.22 17.93
N SER A 126 -5.17 -1.09 18.19
CA SER A 126 -5.27 -2.13 17.15
C SER A 126 -6.49 -1.99 16.27
N ARG A 127 -7.66 -1.69 16.85
CA ARG A 127 -8.91 -1.50 16.07
C ARG A 127 -8.81 -0.35 15.06
N VAL A 128 -8.10 0.71 15.41
CA VAL A 128 -7.91 1.88 14.53
C VAL A 128 -6.91 1.55 13.44
N ALA A 129 -5.85 0.84 13.76
CA ALA A 129 -4.87 0.35 12.80
C ALA A 129 -5.49 -0.64 11.79
N LEU A 130 -6.32 -1.57 12.26
CA LEU A 130 -7.10 -2.47 11.40
C LEU A 130 -8.00 -1.70 10.44
N ARG A 131 -8.68 -0.67 10.96
CA ARG A 131 -9.55 0.19 10.14
C ARG A 131 -8.75 0.95 9.08
N LEU A 132 -7.56 1.45 9.41
CA LEU A 132 -6.68 2.09 8.42
C LEU A 132 -6.39 1.13 7.27
N GLY A 133 -6.03 -0.12 7.58
CA GLY A 133 -5.79 -1.14 6.57
C GLY A 133 -7.01 -1.39 5.67
N SER A 134 -8.20 -1.48 6.27
CA SER A 134 -9.45 -1.62 5.53
C SER A 134 -9.72 -0.44 4.61
N VAL A 135 -9.56 0.79 5.10
CA VAL A 135 -9.75 2.02 4.31
C VAL A 135 -8.74 2.09 3.16
N ALA A 136 -7.49 1.76 3.41
CA ALA A 136 -6.44 1.72 2.39
C ALA A 136 -6.78 0.70 1.29
N CYS A 137 -7.25 -0.48 1.67
CA CYS A 137 -7.66 -1.51 0.72
C CYS A 137 -8.82 -1.02 -0.17
N HIS A 138 -9.84 -0.41 0.41
CA HIS A 138 -10.94 0.16 -0.35
C HIS A 138 -10.49 1.28 -1.29
N ALA A 139 -9.57 2.15 -0.85
CA ALA A 139 -9.03 3.21 -1.69
C ALA A 139 -8.32 2.65 -2.93
N LEU A 140 -7.52 1.59 -2.75
CA LEU A 140 -6.82 0.95 -3.86
C LEU A 140 -7.78 0.22 -4.80
N LEU A 141 -8.79 -0.46 -4.27
CA LEU A 141 -9.85 -1.08 -5.08
C LEU A 141 -10.63 -0.06 -5.90
N GLN A 142 -10.95 1.09 -5.32
CA GLN A 142 -11.59 2.19 -6.06
C GLN A 142 -10.67 2.74 -7.16
N ARG A 143 -9.38 2.83 -6.90
CA ARG A 143 -8.40 3.26 -7.90
C ARG A 143 -8.37 2.32 -9.10
N LEU A 144 -8.41 1.02 -8.84
CA LEU A 144 -8.46 0.01 -9.91
C LEU A 144 -9.76 0.06 -10.71
N ALA A 145 -10.89 0.30 -10.04
CA ALA A 145 -12.19 0.41 -10.69
C ALA A 145 -12.36 1.70 -11.49
N LYS A 146 -11.78 2.79 -10.98
CA LYS A 146 -11.90 4.14 -11.57
C LYS A 146 -10.53 4.84 -11.64
N PRO A 147 -9.66 4.45 -12.58
CA PRO A 147 -8.27 4.94 -12.62
C PRO A 147 -8.13 6.46 -12.82
N ARG A 148 -9.16 7.09 -13.41
CA ARG A 148 -9.16 8.53 -13.71
C ARG A 148 -9.67 9.42 -12.58
N ASN A 149 -10.18 8.85 -11.50
CA ASN A 149 -10.58 9.64 -10.34
C ASN A 149 -9.39 10.42 -9.77
N PRO A 150 -9.61 11.64 -9.24
CA PRO A 150 -8.55 12.38 -8.58
C PRO A 150 -8.00 11.58 -7.40
N PRO A 151 -6.70 11.74 -7.06
CA PRO A 151 -6.11 11.08 -5.91
C PRO A 151 -6.85 11.44 -4.62
N ALA A 152 -7.04 10.45 -3.77
CA ALA A 152 -7.64 10.63 -2.46
C ALA A 152 -6.58 10.93 -1.40
N ASP A 153 -6.89 11.83 -0.49
CA ASP A 153 -6.12 12.09 0.72
C ASP A 153 -7.06 11.86 1.91
N LEU A 154 -6.92 10.69 2.52
CA LEU A 154 -7.79 10.22 3.59
C LEU A 154 -7.06 10.27 4.92
N VAL A 155 -7.67 10.88 5.90
CA VAL A 155 -7.13 10.99 7.26
C VAL A 155 -8.08 10.30 8.24
N LEU A 156 -7.53 9.40 9.04
CA LEU A 156 -8.22 8.74 10.16
C LEU A 156 -7.65 9.30 11.48
N GLU A 157 -8.54 9.62 12.40
CA GLU A 157 -8.20 10.11 13.74
C GLU A 157 -8.69 9.15 14.82
#